data_85b8a86e18834051ecb8dfd59d00c5cb
#
_entry.id   85b8a86e18834051ecb8dfd59d00c5cb
#
_cell.length_a   1.000
_cell.length_b   1.000
_cell.length_c   1.000
_cell.angle_alpha   90.00
_cell.angle_beta   90.00
_cell.angle_gamma   90.00
#
_symmetry.space_group_name_H-M   'P 1'
#
loop_
_entity.id
_entity.type
_entity.pdbx_description
1 polymer ?
#
loop_
_entity_poly.entity_id
_entity_poly.type
_entity_poly.pdbx_seq_one_letter_code
_entity_poly.pdbx_strand_id
1 'polypeptide(L)'
;MAVKSSDKEAFFKKFEQTKQDIKAGKFEPIYVLCGEEPYYSDVIIKLLSENVLTEQEKDFNYSLIYGNETDAAQVVSLCRRYPVWANRQLVIVKEAQHLTNLSPFEFYLNSIATDTVLVLSFTGKSLDKRTAPYKKFKEKALILESYLLDEWKAPAWIKNYLAELGYTIDDSAAELLSQSTGVALRKIALEVDKLTKGVEGKHITEKDVEVNIGISRDFNAFELCKAIVYKDRAKTFSIAKVFANNPKKYPLVLTLGAMFFYFNQLLKIESLMMSNKMPFATAAMQAGVFGGRQREFEVAARNFPLVKTMSVITFMRDCDSQSKSNERGTADDGELLNELLTKVLL
;
A
#
# COMPACT_ATOMS: atom_id res chain seq x y z
N MET A 1 -18.12 -0.33 -6.58
CA MET A 1 -18.77 -1.04 -5.47
C MET A 1 -17.71 -1.32 -4.41
N ALA A 2 -17.99 -1.04 -3.13
CA ALA A 2 -17.05 -1.37 -2.06
C ALA A 2 -16.86 -2.90 -1.98
N VAL A 3 -15.61 -3.35 -1.96
CA VAL A 3 -15.27 -4.78 -1.81
C VAL A 3 -15.71 -5.24 -0.42
N LYS A 4 -16.39 -6.38 -0.35
CA LYS A 4 -16.83 -6.94 0.94
C LYS A 4 -15.63 -7.43 1.75
N SER A 5 -15.66 -7.27 3.06
CA SER A 5 -14.60 -7.75 3.97
C SER A 5 -14.33 -9.25 3.81
N SER A 6 -15.40 -10.03 3.58
CA SER A 6 -15.32 -11.47 3.30
C SER A 6 -14.46 -11.83 2.09
N ASP A 7 -14.47 -10.99 1.05
CA ASP A 7 -13.71 -11.26 -0.18
C ASP A 7 -12.21 -11.00 0.04
N LYS A 8 -11.88 -9.98 0.83
CA LYS A 8 -10.49 -9.70 1.24
C LYS A 8 -9.93 -10.83 2.11
N GLU A 9 -10.70 -11.33 3.08
CA GLU A 9 -10.27 -12.44 3.94
C GLU A 9 -10.09 -13.74 3.15
N ALA A 10 -11.01 -14.05 2.25
CA ALA A 10 -10.91 -15.20 1.35
C ALA A 10 -9.67 -15.12 0.45
N PHE A 11 -9.35 -13.92 -0.06
CA PHE A 11 -8.14 -13.68 -0.83
C PHE A 11 -6.88 -13.97 0.00
N PHE A 12 -6.75 -13.41 1.20
CA PHE A 12 -5.57 -13.62 2.04
C PHE A 12 -5.36 -15.09 2.40
N LYS A 13 -6.43 -15.80 2.76
CA LYS A 13 -6.35 -17.24 3.03
C LYS A 13 -5.85 -18.02 1.81
N LYS A 14 -6.39 -17.72 0.63
CA LYS A 14 -6.00 -18.37 -0.63
C LYS A 14 -4.56 -18.02 -1.01
N PHE A 15 -4.14 -16.77 -0.84
CA PHE A 15 -2.78 -16.30 -1.10
C PHE A 15 -1.75 -17.03 -0.22
N GLU A 16 -1.98 -17.11 1.10
CA GLU A 16 -1.09 -17.82 2.01
C GLU A 16 -1.02 -19.32 1.72
N GLN A 17 -2.15 -19.95 1.41
CA GLN A 17 -2.17 -21.36 0.98
C GLN A 17 -1.36 -21.55 -0.30
N THR A 18 -1.51 -20.66 -1.28
CA THR A 18 -0.74 -20.72 -2.54
C THR A 18 0.76 -20.59 -2.30
N LYS A 19 1.20 -19.69 -1.39
CA LYS A 19 2.61 -19.56 -0.99
C LYS A 19 3.14 -20.89 -0.42
N GLN A 20 2.37 -21.53 0.46
CA GLN A 20 2.75 -22.80 1.08
C GLN A 20 2.82 -23.94 0.06
N ASP A 21 1.85 -24.04 -0.84
CA ASP A 21 1.81 -25.06 -1.89
C ASP A 21 3.00 -24.94 -2.85
N ILE A 22 3.34 -23.71 -3.29
CA ILE A 22 4.51 -23.45 -4.13
C ILE A 22 5.80 -23.87 -3.43
N LYS A 23 5.99 -23.50 -2.15
CA LYS A 23 7.17 -23.88 -1.37
C LYS A 23 7.26 -25.39 -1.13
N ALA A 24 6.13 -26.09 -1.11
CA ALA A 24 6.05 -27.54 -1.03
C ALA A 24 6.22 -28.25 -2.38
N GLY A 25 6.51 -27.53 -3.47
CA GLY A 25 6.66 -28.09 -4.82
C GLY A 25 5.34 -28.48 -5.49
N LYS A 26 4.21 -28.01 -4.96
CA LYS A 26 2.88 -28.21 -5.55
C LYS A 26 2.53 -27.02 -6.42
N PHE A 27 2.44 -27.24 -7.71
CA PHE A 27 2.18 -26.18 -8.68
C PHE A 27 0.87 -26.43 -9.42
N GLU A 28 0.06 -25.39 -9.52
CA GLU A 28 -1.08 -25.38 -10.44
C GLU A 28 -0.60 -25.17 -11.88
N PRO A 29 -1.25 -25.76 -12.86
CA PRO A 29 -0.86 -25.59 -14.25
C PRO A 29 -1.05 -24.16 -14.76
N ILE A 30 -2.00 -23.41 -14.19
CA ILE A 30 -2.29 -22.03 -14.59
C ILE A 30 -2.57 -21.16 -13.37
N TYR A 31 -1.84 -20.06 -13.28
CA TYR A 31 -2.08 -18.98 -12.32
C TYR A 31 -2.57 -17.73 -13.06
N VAL A 32 -3.68 -17.17 -12.59
CA VAL A 32 -4.20 -15.89 -13.05
C VAL A 32 -4.12 -14.91 -11.88
N LEU A 33 -3.18 -13.98 -11.97
CA LEU A 33 -2.88 -13.00 -10.94
C LEU A 33 -3.43 -11.65 -11.40
N CYS A 34 -4.39 -11.09 -10.66
CA CYS A 34 -5.07 -9.85 -11.04
C CYS A 34 -5.47 -9.04 -9.81
N GLY A 35 -6.04 -7.86 -10.02
CA GLY A 35 -6.54 -7.00 -8.95
C GLY A 35 -5.80 -5.69 -8.80
N GLU A 36 -6.16 -4.96 -7.75
CA GLU A 36 -5.71 -3.57 -7.56
C GLU A 36 -4.33 -3.46 -6.93
N GLU A 37 -3.87 -4.49 -6.17
CA GLU A 37 -2.58 -4.48 -5.48
C GLU A 37 -1.56 -5.44 -6.15
N PRO A 38 -0.65 -4.91 -6.95
CA PRO A 38 0.29 -5.72 -7.72
C PRO A 38 1.35 -6.45 -6.88
N TYR A 39 1.59 -6.01 -5.65
CA TYR A 39 2.58 -6.61 -4.76
C TYR A 39 2.38 -8.12 -4.59
N TYR A 40 1.14 -8.56 -4.41
CA TYR A 40 0.83 -9.99 -4.20
C TYR A 40 1.13 -10.83 -5.45
N SER A 41 0.92 -10.26 -6.63
CA SER A 41 1.30 -10.91 -7.90
C SER A 41 2.81 -11.06 -8.00
N ASP A 42 3.58 -10.04 -7.62
CA ASP A 42 5.06 -10.09 -7.64
C ASP A 42 5.59 -11.17 -6.69
N VAL A 43 5.00 -11.30 -5.51
CA VAL A 43 5.38 -12.36 -4.54
C VAL A 43 5.17 -13.75 -5.11
N ILE A 44 4.01 -14.03 -5.72
CA ILE A 44 3.72 -15.33 -6.33
C ILE A 44 4.65 -15.60 -7.53
N ILE A 45 4.86 -14.61 -8.40
CA ILE A 45 5.77 -14.73 -9.55
C ILE A 45 7.19 -15.06 -9.06
N LYS A 46 7.68 -14.35 -8.05
CA LYS A 46 9.00 -14.59 -7.46
C LYS A 46 9.12 -16.03 -6.93
N LEU A 47 8.14 -16.45 -6.13
CA LEU A 47 8.13 -17.81 -5.56
C LEU A 47 8.10 -18.90 -6.65
N LEU A 48 7.30 -18.73 -7.71
CA LEU A 48 7.27 -19.67 -8.83
C LEU A 48 8.63 -19.69 -9.57
N SER A 49 9.23 -18.52 -9.80
CA SER A 49 10.53 -18.42 -10.45
C SER A 49 11.68 -19.06 -9.65
N GLU A 50 11.53 -19.11 -8.31
CA GLU A 50 12.54 -19.72 -7.43
C GLU A 50 12.32 -21.22 -7.21
N ASN A 51 11.08 -21.75 -7.39
CA ASN A 51 10.75 -23.10 -6.97
C ASN A 51 10.33 -24.07 -8.10
N VAL A 52 9.95 -23.57 -9.29
CA VAL A 52 9.51 -24.42 -10.42
C VAL A 52 10.68 -25.06 -11.14
N LEU A 53 11.77 -24.31 -11.28
CA LEU A 53 12.96 -24.70 -12.05
C LEU A 53 14.23 -24.48 -11.23
N THR A 54 15.20 -25.35 -11.41
CA THR A 54 16.58 -25.11 -10.95
C THR A 54 17.25 -24.03 -11.82
N GLU A 55 18.34 -23.43 -11.35
CA GLU A 55 19.05 -22.40 -12.12
C GLU A 55 19.50 -22.90 -13.50
N GLN A 56 19.93 -24.15 -13.60
CA GLN A 56 20.36 -24.75 -14.88
C GLN A 56 19.20 -25.00 -15.85
N GLU A 57 18.01 -25.36 -15.32
CA GLU A 57 16.80 -25.59 -16.13
C GLU A 57 16.21 -24.29 -16.67
N LYS A 58 16.46 -23.15 -16.00
CA LYS A 58 15.92 -21.84 -16.41
C LYS A 58 16.40 -21.39 -17.78
N ASP A 59 17.61 -21.73 -18.17
CA ASP A 59 18.19 -21.31 -19.46
C ASP A 59 17.32 -21.72 -20.67
N PHE A 60 16.62 -22.86 -20.56
CA PHE A 60 15.82 -23.42 -21.65
C PHE A 60 14.32 -23.45 -21.38
N ASN A 61 13.90 -23.42 -20.10
CA ASN A 61 12.52 -23.67 -19.71
C ASN A 61 11.83 -22.51 -19.01
N TYR A 62 12.51 -21.35 -18.86
CA TYR A 62 11.96 -20.14 -18.28
C TYR A 62 11.68 -19.10 -19.37
N SER A 63 10.43 -18.64 -19.47
CA SER A 63 10.03 -17.58 -20.38
C SER A 63 9.32 -16.47 -19.62
N LEU A 64 9.88 -15.27 -19.65
CA LEU A 64 9.27 -14.05 -19.13
C LEU A 64 8.99 -13.11 -20.30
N ILE A 65 7.73 -12.83 -20.56
CA ILE A 65 7.26 -12.01 -21.67
C ILE A 65 6.28 -10.95 -21.19
N TYR A 66 6.16 -9.86 -21.93
CA TYR A 66 5.19 -8.80 -21.65
C TYR A 66 4.02 -8.88 -22.65
N GLY A 67 2.80 -8.62 -22.18
CA GLY A 67 1.60 -8.74 -23.01
C GLY A 67 1.52 -7.79 -24.20
N ASN A 68 2.31 -6.71 -24.21
CA ASN A 68 2.44 -5.79 -25.34
C ASN A 68 3.46 -6.26 -26.41
N GLU A 69 4.27 -7.28 -26.11
CA GLU A 69 5.31 -7.83 -26.98
C GLU A 69 4.89 -9.15 -27.64
N THR A 70 3.70 -9.67 -27.31
CA THR A 70 3.23 -10.98 -27.74
C THR A 70 1.71 -11.00 -27.89
N ASP A 71 1.19 -12.08 -28.42
CA ASP A 71 -0.24 -12.37 -28.47
C ASP A 71 -0.58 -13.71 -27.79
N ALA A 72 -1.88 -13.95 -27.55
CA ALA A 72 -2.32 -15.15 -26.86
C ALA A 72 -2.00 -16.46 -27.61
N ALA A 73 -1.92 -16.43 -28.95
CA ALA A 73 -1.61 -17.61 -29.75
C ALA A 73 -0.12 -17.99 -29.59
N GLN A 74 0.77 -17.00 -29.57
CA GLN A 74 2.19 -17.20 -29.30
C GLN A 74 2.42 -17.74 -27.89
N VAL A 75 1.74 -17.20 -26.88
CA VAL A 75 1.81 -17.71 -25.51
C VAL A 75 1.36 -19.17 -25.43
N VAL A 76 0.23 -19.51 -26.06
CA VAL A 76 -0.27 -20.90 -26.12
C VAL A 76 0.73 -21.81 -26.85
N SER A 77 1.33 -21.33 -27.92
CA SER A 77 2.39 -22.08 -28.64
C SER A 77 3.58 -22.38 -27.74
N LEU A 78 4.03 -21.40 -26.94
CA LEU A 78 5.09 -21.59 -25.93
C LEU A 78 4.68 -22.63 -24.88
N CYS A 79 3.47 -22.55 -24.36
CA CYS A 79 2.97 -23.47 -23.34
C CYS A 79 2.84 -24.91 -23.82
N ARG A 80 2.79 -25.15 -25.14
CA ARG A 80 2.70 -26.49 -25.74
C ARG A 80 4.06 -27.10 -26.13
N ARG A 81 5.16 -26.38 -25.91
CA ARG A 81 6.51 -26.93 -26.08
C ARG A 81 6.79 -27.91 -24.95
N TYR A 82 7.56 -28.94 -25.26
CA TYR A 82 8.06 -29.84 -24.23
C TYR A 82 9.25 -29.21 -23.50
N PRO A 83 9.35 -29.38 -22.18
CA PRO A 83 10.54 -28.96 -21.43
C PRO A 83 11.81 -29.62 -21.96
N VAL A 84 12.92 -28.90 -21.95
CA VAL A 84 14.23 -29.38 -22.39
C VAL A 84 15.04 -29.78 -21.15
N TRP A 85 15.33 -31.09 -21.01
CA TRP A 85 16.06 -31.65 -19.86
C TRP A 85 15.50 -31.26 -18.47
N ALA A 86 14.21 -31.00 -18.39
CA ALA A 86 13.51 -30.66 -17.18
C ALA A 86 12.13 -31.35 -17.11
N ASN A 87 11.55 -31.43 -15.93
CA ASN A 87 10.21 -31.99 -15.75
C ASN A 87 9.11 -30.99 -16.09
N ARG A 88 9.46 -29.68 -16.11
CA ARG A 88 8.48 -28.59 -16.32
C ARG A 88 9.14 -27.41 -17.04
N GLN A 89 8.27 -26.57 -17.61
CA GLN A 89 8.61 -25.22 -18.05
C GLN A 89 7.76 -24.19 -17.30
N LEU A 90 8.27 -22.97 -17.16
CA LEU A 90 7.59 -21.84 -16.54
C LEU A 90 7.45 -20.72 -17.56
N VAL A 91 6.21 -20.38 -17.91
CA VAL A 91 5.88 -19.29 -18.82
C VAL A 91 5.15 -18.20 -18.05
N ILE A 92 5.75 -17.02 -17.94
CA ILE A 92 5.19 -15.86 -17.22
C ILE A 92 4.88 -14.76 -18.22
N VAL A 93 3.62 -14.33 -18.26
CA VAL A 93 3.18 -13.18 -19.04
C VAL A 93 2.87 -12.05 -18.07
N LYS A 94 3.71 -11.03 -18.04
CA LYS A 94 3.44 -9.79 -17.32
C LYS A 94 2.60 -8.85 -18.17
N GLU A 95 1.82 -7.98 -17.50
CA GLU A 95 0.94 -7.03 -18.17
C GLU A 95 -0.01 -7.71 -19.19
N ALA A 96 -0.53 -8.87 -18.82
CA ALA A 96 -1.41 -9.69 -19.65
C ALA A 96 -2.71 -8.96 -20.09
N GLN A 97 -3.05 -7.80 -19.49
CA GLN A 97 -4.12 -6.92 -19.97
C GLN A 97 -3.87 -6.33 -21.37
N HIS A 98 -2.65 -6.38 -21.88
CA HIS A 98 -2.29 -5.92 -23.22
C HIS A 98 -2.34 -7.04 -24.27
N LEU A 99 -2.54 -8.30 -23.87
CA LEU A 99 -2.77 -9.39 -24.81
C LEU A 99 -4.06 -9.12 -25.61
N THR A 100 -3.90 -9.10 -26.92
CA THR A 100 -5.04 -9.02 -27.84
C THR A 100 -5.65 -10.42 -28.01
N ASN A 101 -6.95 -10.49 -28.15
CA ASN A 101 -7.69 -11.71 -28.46
C ASN A 101 -7.35 -12.91 -27.57
N LEU A 102 -7.99 -13.02 -26.42
CA LEU A 102 -7.78 -14.13 -25.48
C LEU A 102 -8.39 -15.48 -25.90
N SER A 103 -9.05 -15.56 -27.08
CA SER A 103 -9.72 -16.79 -27.56
C SER A 103 -8.79 -18.02 -27.67
N PRO A 104 -7.49 -17.90 -28.02
CA PRO A 104 -6.59 -19.05 -28.05
C PRO A 104 -6.48 -19.78 -26.70
N PHE A 105 -6.61 -19.05 -25.59
CA PHE A 105 -6.64 -19.69 -24.27
C PHE A 105 -7.85 -20.60 -24.06
N GLU A 106 -8.99 -20.33 -24.71
CA GLU A 106 -10.15 -21.19 -24.60
C GLU A 106 -9.90 -22.61 -25.11
N PHE A 107 -9.10 -22.71 -26.18
CA PHE A 107 -8.68 -24.02 -26.72
C PHE A 107 -7.59 -24.66 -25.86
N TYR A 108 -6.65 -23.88 -25.34
CA TYR A 108 -5.63 -24.37 -24.43
C TYR A 108 -6.20 -24.93 -23.14
N LEU A 109 -7.21 -24.27 -22.58
CA LEU A 109 -7.89 -24.70 -21.34
C LEU A 109 -8.68 -26.02 -21.51
N ASN A 110 -9.00 -26.45 -22.72
CA ASN A 110 -9.60 -27.76 -22.96
C ASN A 110 -8.55 -28.90 -22.92
N SER A 111 -7.27 -28.60 -23.20
CA SER A 111 -6.17 -29.57 -23.19
C SER A 111 -4.91 -28.87 -22.66
N ILE A 112 -4.85 -28.75 -21.33
CA ILE A 112 -3.76 -28.07 -20.61
C ILE A 112 -2.52 -28.99 -20.60
N ALA A 113 -1.36 -28.42 -20.95
CA ALA A 113 -0.10 -29.12 -20.81
C ALA A 113 0.26 -29.24 -19.32
N THR A 114 0.44 -30.48 -18.84
CA THR A 114 0.67 -30.77 -17.42
C THR A 114 2.10 -30.52 -16.97
N ASP A 115 3.01 -30.39 -17.91
CA ASP A 115 4.42 -30.07 -17.76
C ASP A 115 4.73 -28.57 -17.88
N THR A 116 3.69 -27.73 -18.03
CA THR A 116 3.80 -26.27 -18.13
C THR A 116 3.12 -25.60 -16.95
N VAL A 117 3.83 -24.67 -16.33
CA VAL A 117 3.24 -23.70 -15.39
C VAL A 117 3.10 -22.36 -16.11
N LEU A 118 1.85 -21.96 -16.40
CA LEU A 118 1.53 -20.68 -17.02
C LEU A 118 1.10 -19.67 -15.96
N VAL A 119 1.70 -18.48 -16.01
CA VAL A 119 1.34 -17.36 -15.13
C VAL A 119 0.88 -16.18 -15.99
N LEU A 120 -0.36 -15.76 -15.83
CA LEU A 120 -0.91 -14.54 -16.45
C LEU A 120 -1.09 -13.48 -15.37
N SER A 121 -0.27 -12.42 -15.43
CA SER A 121 -0.32 -11.31 -14.45
C SER A 121 -0.93 -10.06 -15.07
N PHE A 122 -2.07 -9.64 -14.53
CA PHE A 122 -2.83 -8.45 -14.94
C PHE A 122 -2.58 -7.34 -13.91
N THR A 123 -1.73 -6.38 -14.24
CA THR A 123 -1.33 -5.32 -13.32
C THR A 123 -2.40 -4.25 -13.18
N GLY A 124 -2.88 -4.03 -11.95
CA GLY A 124 -3.81 -2.94 -11.63
C GLY A 124 -5.21 -3.08 -12.21
N LYS A 125 -5.55 -4.26 -12.74
CA LYS A 125 -6.87 -4.52 -13.33
C LYS A 125 -7.41 -5.88 -12.90
N SER A 126 -8.72 -5.93 -12.70
CA SER A 126 -9.46 -7.18 -12.59
C SER A 126 -9.90 -7.66 -13.98
N LEU A 127 -9.99 -8.96 -14.15
CA LEU A 127 -10.55 -9.54 -15.36
C LEU A 127 -12.07 -9.29 -15.45
N ASP A 128 -12.56 -9.01 -16.66
CA ASP A 128 -14.01 -8.90 -16.86
C ASP A 128 -14.67 -10.28 -16.68
N LYS A 129 -15.38 -10.43 -15.56
CA LYS A 129 -16.03 -11.68 -15.13
C LYS A 129 -17.13 -12.16 -16.07
N ARG A 130 -17.57 -11.33 -17.04
CA ARG A 130 -18.60 -11.65 -18.01
C ARG A 130 -18.05 -12.37 -19.24
N THR A 131 -16.77 -12.28 -19.50
CA THR A 131 -16.14 -12.84 -20.70
C THR A 131 -16.03 -14.36 -20.64
N ALA A 132 -16.10 -15.00 -21.82
CA ALA A 132 -15.96 -16.46 -21.94
C ALA A 132 -14.58 -16.97 -21.44
N PRO A 133 -13.44 -16.30 -21.76
CA PRO A 133 -12.16 -16.70 -21.21
C PRO A 133 -12.12 -16.69 -19.69
N TYR A 134 -12.71 -15.66 -19.02
CA TYR A 134 -12.74 -15.62 -17.56
C TYR A 134 -13.48 -16.83 -16.97
N LYS A 135 -14.63 -17.19 -17.52
CA LYS A 135 -15.42 -18.33 -17.02
C LYS A 135 -14.62 -19.62 -17.07
N LYS A 136 -13.91 -19.86 -18.18
CA LYS A 136 -13.04 -21.02 -18.34
C LYS A 136 -11.81 -20.97 -17.40
N PHE A 137 -11.18 -19.81 -17.23
CA PHE A 137 -10.09 -19.66 -16.26
C PHE A 137 -10.57 -19.96 -14.83
N LYS A 138 -11.77 -19.54 -14.48
CA LYS A 138 -12.36 -19.83 -13.15
C LYS A 138 -12.49 -21.33 -12.85
N GLU A 139 -12.71 -22.14 -13.87
CA GLU A 139 -12.86 -23.61 -13.73
C GLU A 139 -11.52 -24.35 -13.72
N LYS A 140 -10.49 -23.82 -14.39
CA LYS A 140 -9.26 -24.54 -14.72
C LYS A 140 -7.98 -23.91 -14.18
N ALA A 141 -8.04 -22.69 -13.64
CA ALA A 141 -6.89 -21.95 -13.18
C ALA A 141 -7.05 -21.53 -11.72
N LEU A 142 -5.94 -21.36 -11.04
CA LEU A 142 -5.91 -20.70 -9.76
C LEU A 142 -5.94 -19.17 -9.99
N ILE A 143 -7.08 -18.53 -9.67
CA ILE A 143 -7.25 -17.08 -9.77
C ILE A 143 -6.97 -16.46 -8.39
N LEU A 144 -6.03 -15.50 -8.34
CA LEU A 144 -5.78 -14.63 -7.20
C LEU A 144 -6.12 -13.19 -7.60
N GLU A 145 -7.23 -12.68 -7.07
CA GLU A 145 -7.68 -11.30 -7.27
C GLU A 145 -7.37 -10.48 -6.04
N SER A 146 -6.34 -9.63 -6.11
CA SER A 146 -5.87 -8.80 -5.01
C SER A 146 -6.65 -7.50 -4.85
N TYR A 147 -6.64 -6.97 -3.64
CA TYR A 147 -7.32 -5.73 -3.29
C TYR A 147 -6.36 -4.78 -2.61
N LEU A 148 -6.58 -3.48 -2.78
CA LEU A 148 -5.82 -2.46 -2.05
C LEU A 148 -5.94 -2.66 -0.53
N LEU A 149 -4.84 -2.44 0.14
CA LEU A 149 -4.81 -2.45 1.60
C LEU A 149 -5.56 -1.21 2.12
N ASP A 150 -6.37 -1.42 3.15
CA ASP A 150 -6.98 -0.31 3.87
C ASP A 150 -5.87 0.44 4.65
N GLU A 151 -5.83 1.78 4.59
CA GLU A 151 -4.77 2.60 5.20
C GLU A 151 -4.50 2.23 6.67
N TRP A 152 -5.56 2.00 7.43
CA TRP A 152 -5.46 1.65 8.85
C TRP A 152 -4.86 0.26 9.12
N LYS A 153 -4.79 -0.61 8.11
CA LYS A 153 -4.16 -1.94 8.19
C LYS A 153 -2.66 -1.91 7.85
N ALA A 154 -2.16 -0.81 7.29
CA ALA A 154 -0.77 -0.72 6.84
C ALA A 154 0.25 -0.95 7.98
N PRO A 155 0.10 -0.39 9.20
CA PRO A 155 1.03 -0.68 10.29
C PRO A 155 1.05 -2.16 10.70
N ALA A 156 -0.12 -2.81 10.75
CA ALA A 156 -0.22 -4.23 11.06
C ALA A 156 0.42 -5.09 9.95
N TRP A 157 0.22 -4.71 8.69
CA TRP A 157 0.85 -5.38 7.56
C TRP A 157 2.38 -5.26 7.61
N ILE A 158 2.93 -4.08 7.93
CA ILE A 158 4.38 -3.84 8.10
C ILE A 158 4.95 -4.77 9.17
N LYS A 159 4.28 -4.87 10.32
CA LYS A 159 4.71 -5.75 11.41
C LYS A 159 4.77 -7.22 10.99
N ASN A 160 3.72 -7.68 10.32
CA ASN A 160 3.64 -9.06 9.83
C ASN A 160 4.73 -9.34 8.78
N TYR A 161 4.96 -8.39 7.86
CA TYR A 161 5.99 -8.53 6.83
C TYR A 161 7.39 -8.58 7.44
N LEU A 162 7.70 -7.73 8.42
CA LEU A 162 8.96 -7.75 9.15
C LEU A 162 9.12 -9.04 9.97
N ALA A 163 8.04 -9.54 10.58
CA ALA A 163 8.07 -10.81 11.31
C ALA A 163 8.41 -12.01 10.38
N GLU A 164 7.90 -12.03 9.14
CA GLU A 164 8.29 -13.03 8.14
C GLU A 164 9.79 -12.95 7.80
N LEU A 165 10.40 -11.77 7.87
CA LEU A 165 11.84 -11.54 7.67
C LEU A 165 12.69 -11.79 8.95
N GLY A 166 12.04 -12.12 10.07
CA GLY A 166 12.69 -12.33 11.36
C GLY A 166 13.05 -11.06 12.11
N TYR A 167 12.37 -9.94 11.82
CA TYR A 167 12.52 -8.65 12.49
C TYR A 167 11.29 -8.32 13.32
N THR A 168 11.47 -7.44 14.31
CA THR A 168 10.40 -6.80 15.07
C THR A 168 10.46 -5.29 14.88
N ILE A 169 9.36 -4.59 15.12
CA ILE A 169 9.28 -3.14 14.97
C ILE A 169 8.36 -2.55 16.05
N ASP A 170 8.70 -1.38 16.58
CA ASP A 170 7.85 -0.62 17.50
C ASP A 170 6.55 -0.18 16.81
N ASP A 171 5.48 -0.02 17.61
CA ASP A 171 4.17 0.42 17.13
C ASP A 171 4.26 1.80 16.46
N SER A 172 4.96 2.74 17.12
CA SER A 172 5.18 4.08 16.60
C SER A 172 6.03 4.09 15.32
N ALA A 173 7.04 3.21 15.23
CA ALA A 173 7.87 3.06 14.04
C ALA A 173 7.08 2.51 12.84
N ALA A 174 6.22 1.51 13.07
CA ALA A 174 5.35 0.96 12.02
C ALA A 174 4.33 2.00 11.52
N GLU A 175 3.77 2.80 12.42
CA GLU A 175 2.89 3.91 12.07
C GLU A 175 3.63 4.98 11.26
N LEU A 176 4.82 5.40 11.70
CA LEU A 176 5.66 6.39 11.01
C LEU A 176 6.01 5.92 9.59
N LEU A 177 6.40 4.64 9.44
CA LEU A 177 6.71 4.04 8.15
C LEU A 177 5.48 4.04 7.23
N SER A 178 4.31 3.63 7.72
CA SER A 178 3.08 3.61 6.94
C SER A 178 2.64 5.00 6.47
N GLN A 179 2.83 6.01 7.31
CA GLN A 179 2.49 7.40 7.00
C GLN A 179 3.40 7.99 5.92
N SER A 180 4.69 7.64 5.94
CA SER A 180 5.67 8.14 4.97
C SER A 180 5.58 7.46 3.60
N THR A 181 5.18 6.18 3.58
CA THR A 181 5.11 5.37 2.36
C THR A 181 3.72 5.36 1.72
N GLY A 182 2.67 5.64 2.50
CA GLY A 182 1.28 5.41 2.11
C GLY A 182 0.92 3.92 2.12
N VAL A 183 -0.07 3.52 1.33
CA VAL A 183 -0.62 2.14 1.29
C VAL A 183 -0.09 1.28 0.15
N ALA A 184 0.82 1.81 -0.68
CA ALA A 184 1.40 1.07 -1.80
C ALA A 184 2.37 0.00 -1.27
N LEU A 185 1.95 -1.26 -1.23
CA LEU A 185 2.72 -2.35 -0.62
C LEU A 185 4.10 -2.56 -1.25
N ARG A 186 4.23 -2.35 -2.57
CA ARG A 186 5.55 -2.38 -3.25
C ARG A 186 6.52 -1.36 -2.65
N LYS A 187 6.05 -0.14 -2.38
CA LYS A 187 6.86 0.92 -1.79
C LYS A 187 7.20 0.60 -0.34
N ILE A 188 6.22 0.14 0.43
CA ILE A 188 6.44 -0.29 1.82
C ILE A 188 7.50 -1.40 1.88
N ALA A 189 7.37 -2.45 1.05
CA ALA A 189 8.32 -3.56 1.01
C ALA A 189 9.73 -3.08 0.65
N LEU A 190 9.86 -2.17 -0.31
CA LEU A 190 11.16 -1.59 -0.68
C LEU A 190 11.80 -0.81 0.48
N GLU A 191 11.02 -0.01 1.21
CA GLU A 191 11.54 0.74 2.36
C GLU A 191 11.89 -0.20 3.53
N VAL A 192 11.09 -1.25 3.77
CA VAL A 192 11.41 -2.30 4.74
C VAL A 192 12.71 -3.03 4.38
N ASP A 193 12.92 -3.37 3.09
CA ASP A 193 14.16 -4.00 2.63
C ASP A 193 15.39 -3.11 2.85
N LYS A 194 15.26 -1.79 2.73
CA LYS A 194 16.33 -0.84 3.05
C LYS A 194 16.59 -0.80 4.55
N LEU A 195 15.52 -0.69 5.36
CA LEU A 195 15.60 -0.67 6.81
C LEU A 195 16.32 -1.90 7.35
N THR A 196 15.94 -3.10 6.90
CA THR A 196 16.54 -4.35 7.38
C THR A 196 18.02 -4.50 7.03
N LYS A 197 18.50 -3.80 6.00
CA LYS A 197 19.93 -3.74 5.64
C LYS A 197 20.73 -2.69 6.40
N GLY A 198 20.04 -1.65 6.91
CA GLY A 198 20.68 -0.51 7.58
C GLY A 198 20.65 -0.58 9.11
N VAL A 199 19.88 -1.49 9.70
CA VAL A 199 19.72 -1.58 11.16
C VAL A 199 20.62 -2.65 11.75
N GLU A 200 21.35 -2.29 12.82
CA GLU A 200 22.09 -3.26 13.62
C GLU A 200 21.14 -4.03 14.54
N GLY A 201 21.03 -5.33 14.31
CA GLY A 201 20.12 -6.20 15.06
C GLY A 201 18.80 -6.50 14.33
N LYS A 202 17.81 -7.01 15.08
CA LYS A 202 16.52 -7.47 14.50
C LYS A 202 15.30 -6.73 15.06
N HIS A 203 15.52 -5.60 15.72
CA HIS A 203 14.47 -4.76 16.26
C HIS A 203 14.57 -3.36 15.66
N ILE A 204 13.49 -2.88 15.06
CA ILE A 204 13.42 -1.60 14.37
C ILE A 204 12.71 -0.60 15.27
N THR A 205 13.40 0.48 15.59
CA THR A 205 12.87 1.59 16.38
C THR A 205 12.40 2.73 15.48
N GLU A 206 11.68 3.67 16.08
CA GLU A 206 11.25 4.91 15.40
C GLU A 206 12.47 5.68 14.84
N LYS A 207 13.58 5.70 15.61
CA LYS A 207 14.83 6.34 15.19
C LYS A 207 15.43 5.69 13.92
N ASP A 208 15.34 4.37 13.81
CA ASP A 208 15.86 3.67 12.62
C ASP A 208 15.04 4.03 11.38
N VAL A 209 13.72 4.14 11.53
CA VAL A 209 12.82 4.58 10.45
C VAL A 209 13.16 6.03 10.06
N GLU A 210 13.33 6.93 11.03
CA GLU A 210 13.69 8.33 10.79
C GLU A 210 14.99 8.47 9.97
N VAL A 211 16.03 7.76 10.39
CA VAL A 211 17.36 7.83 9.75
C VAL A 211 17.33 7.27 8.32
N ASN A 212 16.68 6.12 8.11
CA ASN A 212 16.73 5.45 6.81
C ASN A 212 15.78 6.04 5.78
N ILE A 213 14.65 6.64 6.22
CA ILE A 213 13.70 7.30 5.31
C ILE A 213 14.06 8.77 5.07
N GLY A 214 15.09 9.28 5.80
CA GLY A 214 15.50 10.66 5.72
C GLY A 214 14.50 11.63 6.39
N ILE A 215 13.63 11.11 7.25
CA ILE A 215 12.76 11.90 8.10
C ILE A 215 13.62 12.36 9.29
N SER A 216 14.03 13.60 9.29
CA SER A 216 14.82 14.15 10.39
C SER A 216 13.98 14.26 11.67
N ARG A 217 14.63 13.97 12.81
CA ARG A 217 14.11 14.21 14.18
C ARG A 217 13.70 15.64 14.48
N ASP A 218 14.12 16.59 13.64
CA ASP A 218 13.68 17.96 13.74
C ASP A 218 12.24 18.04 13.26
N PHE A 219 11.29 17.80 14.16
CA PHE A 219 9.86 18.02 14.00
C PHE A 219 9.27 17.50 12.68
N ASN A 220 8.49 16.44 12.73
CA ASN A 220 7.66 16.02 11.60
C ASN A 220 6.27 16.70 11.66
N ALA A 221 5.51 16.65 10.57
CA ALA A 221 4.18 17.27 10.50
C ALA A 221 3.18 16.67 11.51
N PHE A 222 3.42 15.45 12.01
CA PHE A 222 2.59 14.83 13.05
C PHE A 222 2.89 15.38 14.43
N GLU A 223 4.16 15.69 14.73
CA GLU A 223 4.51 16.44 15.93
C GLU A 223 3.90 17.83 15.93
N LEU A 224 3.81 18.47 14.75
CA LEU A 224 3.07 19.73 14.60
C LEU A 224 1.60 19.52 14.93
N CYS A 225 0.93 18.51 14.35
CA CYS A 225 -0.47 18.19 14.64
C CYS A 225 -0.67 17.90 16.14
N LYS A 226 0.21 17.12 16.75
CA LYS A 226 0.18 16.84 18.18
C LYS A 226 0.29 18.12 19.02
N ALA A 227 1.25 18.99 18.71
CA ALA A 227 1.37 20.27 19.41
C ALA A 227 0.10 21.14 19.28
N ILE A 228 -0.50 21.17 18.07
CA ILE A 228 -1.75 21.87 17.79
C ILE A 228 -2.90 21.32 18.67
N VAL A 229 -3.12 20.00 18.67
CA VAL A 229 -4.27 19.41 19.38
C VAL A 229 -4.13 19.48 20.89
N TYR A 230 -2.90 19.51 21.42
CA TYR A 230 -2.63 19.78 22.83
C TYR A 230 -2.65 21.28 23.16
N LYS A 231 -2.87 22.16 22.16
CA LYS A 231 -2.82 23.64 22.28
C LYS A 231 -1.49 24.18 22.83
N ASP A 232 -0.40 23.44 22.59
CA ASP A 232 0.96 23.88 22.91
C ASP A 232 1.44 24.88 21.88
N ARG A 233 1.09 26.15 22.09
CA ARG A 233 1.43 27.27 21.19
C ARG A 233 2.93 27.41 21.01
N ALA A 234 3.71 27.30 22.11
CA ALA A 234 5.15 27.49 22.08
C ALA A 234 5.80 26.43 21.17
N LYS A 235 5.46 25.17 21.38
CA LYS A 235 5.96 24.06 20.56
C LYS A 235 5.47 24.17 19.11
N THR A 236 4.19 24.51 18.87
CA THR A 236 3.63 24.67 17.52
C THR A 236 4.41 25.68 16.69
N PHE A 237 4.65 26.89 17.20
CA PHE A 237 5.38 27.93 16.47
C PHE A 237 6.90 27.65 16.43
N SER A 238 7.46 26.93 17.39
CA SER A 238 8.85 26.46 17.31
C SER A 238 9.03 25.49 16.13
N ILE A 239 8.11 24.54 15.95
CA ILE A 239 8.09 23.62 14.81
C ILE A 239 7.91 24.38 13.50
N ALA A 240 6.93 25.29 13.42
CA ALA A 240 6.67 26.10 12.25
C ALA A 240 7.89 26.92 11.80
N LYS A 241 8.66 27.48 12.76
CA LYS A 241 9.92 28.19 12.48
C LYS A 241 10.97 27.27 11.85
N VAL A 242 11.09 26.02 12.30
CA VAL A 242 12.02 25.05 11.72
C VAL A 242 11.59 24.72 10.28
N PHE A 243 10.29 24.57 10.03
CA PHE A 243 9.75 24.29 8.69
C PHE A 243 9.98 25.46 7.75
N ALA A 244 9.67 26.68 8.18
CA ALA A 244 9.90 27.92 7.42
C ALA A 244 11.38 28.09 7.02
N ASN A 245 12.31 27.79 7.94
CA ASN A 245 13.75 27.90 7.67
C ASN A 245 14.30 26.79 6.75
N ASN A 246 13.53 25.72 6.51
CA ASN A 246 13.97 24.58 5.71
C ASN A 246 12.90 24.12 4.71
N PRO A 247 12.43 24.99 3.77
CA PRO A 247 11.28 24.69 2.89
C PRO A 247 11.54 23.52 1.94
N LYS A 248 12.80 23.25 1.57
CA LYS A 248 13.15 22.07 0.75
C LYS A 248 12.95 20.76 1.50
N LYS A 249 13.20 20.76 2.82
CA LYS A 249 13.06 19.60 3.69
C LYS A 249 11.60 19.40 4.16
N TYR A 250 10.91 20.51 4.39
CA TYR A 250 9.51 20.56 4.85
C TYR A 250 8.65 21.39 3.88
N PRO A 251 8.37 20.88 2.67
CA PRO A 251 7.50 21.59 1.73
C PRO A 251 6.10 21.78 2.33
N LEU A 252 5.58 23.00 2.17
CA LEU A 252 4.25 23.38 2.70
C LEU A 252 3.16 22.40 2.26
N VAL A 253 3.18 21.97 1.00
CA VAL A 253 2.18 21.04 0.43
C VAL A 253 2.18 19.69 1.17
N LEU A 254 3.35 19.15 1.51
CA LEU A 254 3.45 17.89 2.27
C LEU A 254 3.01 18.08 3.73
N THR A 255 3.35 19.21 4.33
CA THR A 255 2.91 19.58 5.69
C THR A 255 1.39 19.69 5.76
N LEU A 256 0.77 20.41 4.81
CA LEU A 256 -0.69 20.53 4.68
C LEU A 256 -1.35 19.16 4.46
N GLY A 257 -0.76 18.30 3.63
CA GLY A 257 -1.25 16.94 3.38
C GLY A 257 -1.32 16.10 4.66
N ALA A 258 -0.25 16.13 5.47
CA ALA A 258 -0.20 15.41 6.74
C ALA A 258 -1.18 15.98 7.78
N MET A 259 -1.30 17.32 7.87
CA MET A 259 -2.28 17.98 8.73
C MET A 259 -3.71 17.61 8.31
N PHE A 260 -4.00 17.65 7.00
CA PHE A 260 -5.31 17.26 6.47
C PHE A 260 -5.65 15.81 6.81
N PHE A 261 -4.71 14.90 6.64
CA PHE A 261 -4.90 13.49 7.00
C PHE A 261 -5.28 13.33 8.48
N TYR A 262 -4.55 14.00 9.37
CA TYR A 262 -4.81 13.96 10.81
C TYR A 262 -6.21 14.50 11.16
N PHE A 263 -6.53 15.71 10.71
CA PHE A 263 -7.83 16.33 11.02
C PHE A 263 -9.01 15.66 10.32
N ASN A 264 -8.80 15.01 9.17
CA ASN A 264 -9.81 14.19 8.51
C ASN A 264 -10.11 12.90 9.30
N GLN A 265 -9.09 12.27 9.94
CA GLN A 265 -9.34 11.18 10.87
C GLN A 265 -10.17 11.65 12.08
N LEU A 266 -9.83 12.81 12.64
CA LEU A 266 -10.60 13.40 13.74
C LEU A 266 -12.05 13.68 13.32
N LEU A 267 -12.25 14.29 12.16
CA LEU A 267 -13.59 14.56 11.61
C LEU A 267 -14.42 13.28 11.44
N LYS A 268 -13.81 12.19 10.96
CA LYS A 268 -14.47 10.87 10.84
C LYS A 268 -14.92 10.35 12.21
N ILE A 269 -14.05 10.43 13.23
CA ILE A 269 -14.38 10.01 14.60
C ILE A 269 -15.58 10.79 15.11
N GLU A 270 -15.54 12.11 15.03
CA GLU A 270 -16.59 12.99 15.53
C GLU A 270 -17.93 12.79 14.79
N SER A 271 -17.86 12.60 13.47
CA SER A 271 -19.03 12.29 12.65
C SER A 271 -19.68 10.95 13.06
N LEU A 272 -18.90 9.91 13.30
CA LEU A 272 -19.40 8.60 13.78
C LEU A 272 -20.00 8.68 15.18
N MET A 273 -19.41 9.48 16.06
CA MET A 273 -19.94 9.71 17.41
C MET A 273 -21.29 10.44 17.36
N MET A 274 -21.43 11.43 16.48
CA MET A 274 -22.68 12.21 16.35
C MET A 274 -23.78 11.45 15.63
N SER A 275 -23.50 10.91 14.44
CA SER A 275 -24.51 10.29 13.57
C SER A 275 -24.98 8.94 14.09
N ASN A 276 -24.07 8.14 14.63
CA ASN A 276 -24.36 6.76 15.04
C ASN A 276 -24.41 6.59 16.57
N LYS A 277 -24.30 7.68 17.35
CA LYS A 277 -24.17 7.64 18.82
C LYS A 277 -23.13 6.64 19.32
N MET A 278 -22.05 6.52 18.57
CA MET A 278 -21.02 5.51 18.79
C MET A 278 -20.06 5.95 19.91
N PRO A 279 -19.64 5.05 20.82
CA PRO A 279 -18.59 5.35 21.78
C PRO A 279 -17.28 5.73 21.08
N PHE A 280 -16.52 6.67 21.68
CA PHE A 280 -15.25 7.18 21.10
C PHE A 280 -14.31 6.06 20.68
N ALA A 281 -14.06 5.06 21.54
CA ALA A 281 -13.12 3.97 21.23
C ALA A 281 -13.52 3.19 19.97
N THR A 282 -14.82 2.94 19.77
CA THR A 282 -15.33 2.24 18.58
C THR A 282 -15.22 3.13 17.33
N ALA A 283 -15.58 4.42 17.47
CA ALA A 283 -15.46 5.39 16.38
C ALA A 283 -13.98 5.58 15.96
N ALA A 284 -13.06 5.67 16.92
CA ALA A 284 -11.63 5.77 16.69
C ALA A 284 -11.09 4.55 15.92
N MET A 285 -11.47 3.33 16.34
CA MET A 285 -11.09 2.11 15.61
C MET A 285 -11.61 2.10 14.17
N GLN A 286 -12.85 2.52 13.93
CA GLN A 286 -13.41 2.62 12.57
C GLN A 286 -12.77 3.71 11.73
N ALA A 287 -12.26 4.77 12.34
CA ALA A 287 -11.50 5.82 11.67
C ALA A 287 -10.01 5.45 11.48
N GLY A 288 -9.58 4.26 11.94
CA GLY A 288 -8.21 3.79 11.80
C GLY A 288 -7.24 4.29 12.87
N VAL A 289 -7.75 4.66 14.05
CA VAL A 289 -6.96 5.12 15.20
C VAL A 289 -6.93 4.04 16.28
N PHE A 290 -5.74 3.49 16.57
CA PHE A 290 -5.53 2.37 17.49
C PHE A 290 -4.47 2.69 18.55
N GLY A 291 -4.46 1.89 19.61
CA GLY A 291 -3.42 1.88 20.63
C GLY A 291 -3.22 3.24 21.31
N GLY A 292 -1.98 3.64 21.50
CA GLY A 292 -1.61 4.89 22.20
C GLY A 292 -2.17 6.16 21.56
N ARG A 293 -2.43 6.15 20.24
CA ARG A 293 -3.00 7.30 19.52
C ARG A 293 -4.46 7.60 19.90
N GLN A 294 -5.21 6.63 20.39
CA GLN A 294 -6.60 6.88 20.81
C GLN A 294 -6.67 7.96 21.90
N ARG A 295 -5.72 7.94 22.86
CA ARG A 295 -5.66 8.96 23.91
C ARG A 295 -5.37 10.37 23.36
N GLU A 296 -4.50 10.46 22.35
CA GLU A 296 -4.20 11.72 21.67
C GLU A 296 -5.43 12.25 20.92
N PHE A 297 -6.14 11.39 20.18
CA PHE A 297 -7.36 11.77 19.47
C PHE A 297 -8.53 12.06 20.38
N GLU A 298 -8.58 11.49 21.60
CA GLU A 298 -9.55 11.86 22.62
C GLU A 298 -9.33 13.29 23.11
N VAL A 299 -8.07 13.69 23.32
CA VAL A 299 -7.71 15.08 23.62
C VAL A 299 -8.01 15.98 22.42
N ALA A 300 -7.71 15.54 21.20
CA ALA A 300 -8.00 16.28 19.99
C ALA A 300 -9.51 16.58 19.86
N ALA A 301 -10.38 15.59 20.04
CA ALA A 301 -11.84 15.75 19.97
C ALA A 301 -12.38 16.73 21.01
N ARG A 302 -11.79 16.78 22.21
CA ARG A 302 -12.18 17.78 23.23
C ARG A 302 -11.76 19.22 22.84
N ASN A 303 -10.57 19.37 22.26
CA ASN A 303 -10.01 20.69 21.96
C ASN A 303 -10.47 21.24 20.60
N PHE A 304 -10.86 20.36 19.71
CA PHE A 304 -11.34 20.64 18.36
C PHE A 304 -12.65 19.89 18.11
N PRO A 305 -13.80 20.35 18.67
CA PRO A 305 -15.11 19.79 18.37
C PRO A 305 -15.41 19.88 16.87
N LEU A 306 -16.36 19.07 16.37
CA LEU A 306 -16.70 18.88 14.96
C LEU A 306 -16.69 20.18 14.12
N VAL A 307 -17.37 21.23 14.60
CA VAL A 307 -17.41 22.53 13.89
C VAL A 307 -16.01 23.16 13.78
N LYS A 308 -15.22 23.09 14.85
CA LYS A 308 -13.84 23.61 14.85
C LYS A 308 -12.93 22.77 13.95
N THR A 309 -13.08 21.46 13.96
CA THR A 309 -12.36 20.54 13.04
C THR A 309 -12.66 20.88 11.58
N MET A 310 -13.93 21.13 11.25
CA MET A 310 -14.33 21.56 9.90
C MET A 310 -13.72 22.91 9.52
N SER A 311 -13.67 23.87 10.45
CA SER A 311 -13.02 25.18 10.23
C SER A 311 -11.53 25.02 9.97
N VAL A 312 -10.84 24.17 10.71
CA VAL A 312 -9.40 23.88 10.49
C VAL A 312 -9.17 23.32 9.09
N ILE A 313 -10.01 22.38 8.63
CA ILE A 313 -9.91 21.83 7.26
C ILE A 313 -10.15 22.91 6.21
N THR A 314 -11.09 23.83 6.47
CA THR A 314 -11.34 24.99 5.57
C THR A 314 -10.11 25.91 5.51
N PHE A 315 -9.50 26.23 6.65
CA PHE A 315 -8.29 27.06 6.67
C PHE A 315 -7.11 26.41 5.94
N MET A 316 -6.96 25.08 6.03
CA MET A 316 -5.95 24.35 5.26
C MET A 316 -6.19 24.43 3.76
N ARG A 317 -7.45 24.26 3.32
CA ARG A 317 -7.84 24.42 1.91
C ARG A 317 -7.50 25.82 1.39
N ASP A 318 -7.83 26.84 2.17
CA ASP A 318 -7.58 28.22 1.79
C ASP A 318 -6.08 28.52 1.72
N CYS A 319 -5.29 27.99 2.65
CA CYS A 319 -3.83 28.08 2.63
C CYS A 319 -3.23 27.36 1.41
N ASP A 320 -3.72 26.15 1.07
CA ASP A 320 -3.29 25.42 -0.12
C ASP A 320 -3.63 26.19 -1.43
N SER A 321 -4.83 26.77 -1.49
CA SER A 321 -5.24 27.62 -2.63
C SER A 321 -4.35 28.84 -2.77
N GLN A 322 -4.09 29.57 -1.68
CA GLN A 322 -3.20 30.73 -1.68
C GLN A 322 -1.77 30.35 -2.09
N SER A 323 -1.26 29.22 -1.64
CA SER A 323 0.10 28.79 -1.98
C SER A 323 0.32 28.57 -3.48
N LYS A 324 -0.75 28.29 -4.23
CA LYS A 324 -0.76 27.97 -5.68
C LYS A 324 -1.25 29.10 -6.56
N SER A 325 -1.77 30.18 -5.98
CA SER A 325 -2.40 31.29 -6.72
C SER A 325 -1.58 32.58 -6.61
N ASN A 326 -1.91 33.56 -7.47
CA ASN A 326 -1.36 34.92 -7.39
C ASN A 326 -1.83 35.68 -6.13
N GLU A 327 -2.80 35.15 -5.39
CA GLU A 327 -3.27 35.75 -4.13
C GLU A 327 -2.22 35.60 -2.99
N ARG A 328 -1.20 34.77 -3.22
CA ARG A 328 -0.06 34.63 -2.32
C ARG A 328 0.67 35.97 -2.06
N GLY A 329 0.67 36.88 -3.02
CA GLY A 329 1.45 38.12 -2.96
C GLY A 329 2.95 37.86 -2.81
N THR A 330 3.60 38.47 -1.81
CA THR A 330 5.01 38.27 -1.48
C THR A 330 5.24 37.23 -0.37
N ALA A 331 4.18 36.64 0.19
CA ALA A 331 4.29 35.70 1.30
C ALA A 331 5.03 34.43 0.90
N ASP A 332 5.95 33.96 1.73
CA ASP A 332 6.61 32.66 1.56
C ASP A 332 5.82 31.52 2.21
N ASP A 333 6.28 30.27 2.03
CA ASP A 333 5.61 29.09 2.56
C ASP A 333 5.58 29.09 4.10
N GLY A 334 6.59 29.67 4.74
CA GLY A 334 6.67 29.80 6.20
C GLY A 334 5.68 30.81 6.74
N GLU A 335 5.48 31.93 6.05
CA GLU A 335 4.51 32.95 6.41
C GLU A 335 3.08 32.42 6.26
N LEU A 336 2.77 31.71 5.16
CA LEU A 336 1.47 31.05 4.96
C LEU A 336 1.21 30.00 6.06
N LEU A 337 2.20 29.19 6.42
CA LEU A 337 2.07 28.22 7.50
C LEU A 337 1.78 28.92 8.85
N ASN A 338 2.52 29.98 9.17
CA ASN A 338 2.32 30.74 10.41
C ASN A 338 0.94 31.40 10.49
N GLU A 339 0.43 31.94 9.38
CA GLU A 339 -0.93 32.48 9.29
C GLU A 339 -1.98 31.39 9.54
N LEU A 340 -1.84 30.23 8.87
CA LEU A 340 -2.70 29.07 9.08
C LEU A 340 -2.73 28.66 10.56
N LEU A 341 -1.55 28.46 11.18
CA LEU A 341 -1.45 28.02 12.56
C LEU A 341 -2.05 29.03 13.54
N THR A 342 -1.92 30.31 13.25
CA THR A 342 -2.57 31.38 14.05
C THR A 342 -4.09 31.22 14.00
N LYS A 343 -4.69 31.03 12.81
CA LYS A 343 -6.14 30.81 12.65
C LYS A 343 -6.61 29.53 13.35
N VAL A 344 -5.83 28.47 13.30
CA VAL A 344 -6.15 27.17 13.92
C VAL A 344 -6.14 27.23 15.46
N LEU A 345 -5.22 28.02 16.04
CA LEU A 345 -5.04 28.11 17.51
C LEU A 345 -5.87 29.24 18.18
N LEU A 346 -6.56 30.04 17.40
CA LEU A 346 -7.59 30.97 17.91
C LEU A 346 -8.86 30.20 18.25
#